data_aaf9cda6d1ef4a789c99c4ba7dd023c5
#
_entry.id   aaf9cda6d1ef4a789c99c4ba7dd023c5
#
_cell.length_a   1.000
_cell.length_b   1.000
_cell.length_c   1.000
_cell.angle_alpha   90.00
_cell.angle_beta   90.00
_cell.angle_gamma   90.00
#
_symmetry.space_group_name_H-M   'P 1'
#
loop_
_entity.id
_entity.type
_entity.pdbx_description
1 polymer ?
#
loop_
_entity_poly.entity_id
_entity_poly.type
_entity_poly.pdbx_seq_one_letter_code
_entity_poly.pdbx_strand_id
1 'polypeptide(L)'
;MKKLLFLAAALLCSTPSVFSRTSAPSLRWRIVPADRPTIEWQVAEGDSHDDHIEMSGLRMSVVVRYGVAPDGSFRLNRNVVWPMLRTVPNNTHASLMRRFAWDPVSQIAVDGRNLEQERVRRIRLDGSLTVESDWRCGRDGLFALRRTLFPSVDAPAYCERYELTNRSERAAWVEIPAARATLRTAEERGVAGSYKITSELRSDTTLLLAPGASVSFGVVFSGRDAGTAPFELSIDEELTKRRARVAAFQENLILETPDSVINTMFAFAKIRAAESIYATQGGLMHGPGGESYYAAIWANDQAEYINPFFPFLGDGTGNRSALCSFTHFARFMNPDFRPIPSSIIAEGTDIWHGAGDRGDAAMIAYGAARYALARGDRAEAEQLWPLIEWCLEYCRRKLTADGVVASDSDELEGRFPAGEANLCTSSLYYDALLSASMLGRELHKPASQCADYRRRAATLRECIERHFGARVEGFDTYCYY
;
A
#
# COMPACT_ATOMS: atom_id res chain seq x y z
N MET A 1 -50.78 -28.72 -28.22
CA MET A 1 -51.91 -29.26 -27.39
C MET A 1 -51.35 -30.21 -26.36
N LYS A 2 -51.77 -30.04 -25.15
CA LYS A 2 -51.68 -30.75 -23.86
C LYS A 2 -50.66 -30.17 -22.88
N LYS A 3 -51.22 -29.35 -21.99
CA LYS A 3 -50.71 -28.97 -20.68
C LYS A 3 -50.79 -30.16 -19.73
N LEU A 4 -49.74 -30.43 -18.97
CA LEU A 4 -49.85 -31.26 -17.76
C LEU A 4 -49.54 -30.37 -16.56
N LEU A 5 -50.58 -30.15 -15.73
CA LEU A 5 -50.46 -29.61 -14.37
C LEU A 5 -49.96 -30.74 -13.45
N PHE A 6 -48.94 -30.47 -12.64
CA PHE A 6 -48.64 -31.28 -11.44
C PHE A 6 -48.94 -30.42 -10.19
N LEU A 7 -49.97 -30.86 -9.48
CA LEU A 7 -50.30 -30.42 -8.13
C LEU A 7 -49.45 -31.21 -7.16
N ALA A 8 -48.59 -30.57 -6.38
CA ALA A 8 -47.89 -31.19 -5.23
C ALA A 8 -48.47 -30.62 -3.95
N ALA A 9 -49.09 -31.49 -3.17
CA ALA A 9 -49.65 -31.18 -1.86
C ALA A 9 -48.53 -30.92 -0.84
N ALA A 10 -48.56 -29.75 -0.22
CA ALA A 10 -47.66 -29.43 0.92
C ALA A 10 -48.27 -29.92 2.22
N LEU A 11 -47.60 -30.88 2.87
CA LEU A 11 -47.84 -31.21 4.28
C LEU A 11 -47.12 -30.19 5.16
N LEU A 12 -47.88 -29.38 5.86
CA LEU A 12 -47.42 -28.50 6.94
C LEU A 12 -47.13 -29.34 8.19
N CYS A 13 -45.86 -29.54 8.51
CA CYS A 13 -45.41 -29.86 9.87
C CYS A 13 -44.82 -28.60 10.49
N SER A 14 -45.64 -27.90 11.28
CA SER A 14 -45.21 -26.75 12.07
C SER A 14 -44.56 -27.24 13.37
N THR A 15 -43.24 -27.29 13.43
CA THR A 15 -42.51 -27.24 14.69
C THR A 15 -41.95 -25.81 14.88
N PRO A 16 -42.18 -25.16 16.02
CA PRO A 16 -41.58 -23.87 16.28
C PRO A 16 -40.12 -24.06 16.61
N SER A 17 -39.25 -23.92 15.62
CA SER A 17 -37.84 -23.76 15.87
C SER A 17 -37.63 -22.38 16.48
N VAL A 18 -37.40 -22.36 17.78
CA VAL A 18 -36.83 -21.17 18.46
C VAL A 18 -35.38 -21.03 17.98
N PHE A 19 -35.21 -20.46 16.79
CA PHE A 19 -33.92 -19.90 16.42
C PHE A 19 -33.73 -18.67 17.31
N SER A 20 -32.95 -18.84 18.38
CA SER A 20 -32.29 -17.72 19.04
C SER A 20 -31.60 -16.91 17.93
N ARG A 21 -32.13 -15.73 17.63
CA ARG A 21 -31.40 -14.74 16.83
C ARG A 21 -30.17 -14.35 17.64
N THR A 22 -29.08 -15.06 17.46
CA THR A 22 -27.77 -14.49 17.76
C THR A 22 -27.68 -13.25 16.89
N SER A 23 -27.74 -12.06 17.50
CA SER A 23 -27.48 -10.81 16.80
C SER A 23 -26.16 -10.99 16.04
N ALA A 24 -26.19 -10.77 14.73
CA ALA A 24 -24.96 -10.76 13.95
C ALA A 24 -23.95 -9.85 14.67
N PRO A 25 -22.69 -10.26 14.83
CA PRO A 25 -21.70 -9.45 15.51
C PRO A 25 -21.71 -8.06 14.88
N SER A 26 -21.90 -7.03 15.70
CA SER A 26 -21.92 -5.66 15.19
C SER A 26 -20.58 -5.38 14.53
N LEU A 27 -20.60 -5.02 13.25
CA LEU A 27 -19.38 -4.66 12.53
C LEU A 27 -18.73 -3.48 13.25
N ARG A 28 -17.46 -3.62 13.64
CA ARG A 28 -16.68 -2.57 14.29
C ARG A 28 -16.56 -1.35 13.40
N TRP A 29 -16.18 -1.55 12.15
CA TRP A 29 -16.04 -0.52 11.14
C TRP A 29 -17.33 -0.35 10.36
N ARG A 30 -17.74 0.91 10.18
CA ARG A 30 -18.93 1.28 9.41
C ARG A 30 -18.55 2.33 8.38
N ILE A 31 -19.13 2.24 7.19
CA ILE A 31 -19.08 3.30 6.20
C ILE A 31 -19.99 4.43 6.69
N VAL A 32 -19.48 5.64 6.73
CA VAL A 32 -20.23 6.81 7.18
C VAL A 32 -20.39 7.83 6.05
N PRO A 33 -21.53 8.54 5.98
CA PRO A 33 -21.70 9.65 5.05
C PRO A 33 -20.66 10.74 5.34
N ALA A 34 -19.87 11.07 4.31
CA ALA A 34 -18.86 12.12 4.37
C ALA A 34 -18.59 12.62 2.95
N ASP A 35 -17.89 13.76 2.81
CA ASP A 35 -17.52 14.34 1.52
C ASP A 35 -16.55 13.43 0.72
N ARG A 36 -16.00 12.42 1.38
CA ARG A 36 -15.09 11.41 0.80
C ARG A 36 -15.31 10.05 1.46
N PRO A 37 -14.90 8.95 0.80
CA PRO A 37 -14.96 7.62 1.38
C PRO A 37 -14.30 7.57 2.76
N THR A 38 -15.09 7.20 3.74
CA THR A 38 -14.72 7.24 5.16
C THR A 38 -15.28 6.02 5.86
N ILE A 39 -14.44 5.37 6.67
CA ILE A 39 -14.88 4.35 7.62
C ILE A 39 -14.64 4.83 9.04
N GLU A 40 -15.53 4.43 9.94
CA GLU A 40 -15.55 4.88 11.32
C GLU A 40 -15.82 3.71 12.26
N TRP A 41 -15.07 3.67 13.35
CA TRP A 41 -15.37 2.83 14.51
C TRP A 41 -15.84 3.74 15.66
N GLN A 42 -17.12 3.60 16.02
CA GLN A 42 -17.67 4.21 17.26
C GLN A 42 -17.39 3.24 18.40
N VAL A 43 -16.53 3.64 19.33
CA VAL A 43 -16.08 2.80 20.43
C VAL A 43 -17.13 2.77 21.52
N ALA A 44 -17.70 1.60 21.77
CA ALA A 44 -18.62 1.35 22.86
C ALA A 44 -17.87 1.06 24.17
N GLU A 45 -18.59 1.06 25.29
CA GLU A 45 -18.02 0.67 26.56
C GLU A 45 -17.65 -0.81 26.55
N GLY A 46 -16.41 -1.12 26.95
CA GLY A 46 -15.87 -2.48 26.96
C GLY A 46 -15.30 -2.94 25.62
N ASP A 47 -15.42 -2.14 24.55
CA ASP A 47 -14.73 -2.45 23.30
C ASP A 47 -13.21 -2.39 23.50
N SER A 48 -12.52 -3.42 23.06
CA SER A 48 -11.06 -3.48 23.04
C SER A 48 -10.59 -4.18 21.78
N HIS A 49 -9.67 -3.52 21.04
CA HIS A 49 -9.10 -4.10 19.82
C HIS A 49 -7.85 -3.34 19.40
N ASP A 50 -6.92 -4.06 18.80
CA ASP A 50 -5.74 -3.51 18.15
C ASP A 50 -5.83 -3.70 16.65
N ASP A 51 -5.36 -2.70 15.91
CA ASP A 51 -5.31 -2.68 14.46
C ASP A 51 -4.07 -1.92 13.98
N HIS A 52 -3.83 -1.89 12.68
CA HIS A 52 -2.76 -1.09 12.11
C HIS A 52 -3.14 -0.58 10.73
N ILE A 53 -2.52 0.54 10.35
CA ILE A 53 -2.61 1.12 9.01
C ILE A 53 -1.23 1.57 8.56
N GLU A 54 -0.92 1.30 7.30
CA GLU A 54 0.23 1.88 6.64
C GLU A 54 -0.20 3.08 5.80
N MET A 55 0.57 4.16 5.91
CA MET A 55 0.40 5.38 5.10
C MET A 55 1.78 5.88 4.67
N SER A 56 1.89 6.45 3.47
CA SER A 56 3.16 6.97 3.00
C SER A 56 3.05 8.26 2.19
N GLY A 57 4.17 8.97 2.11
CA GLY A 57 4.46 10.00 1.14
C GLY A 57 5.67 9.60 0.29
N LEU A 58 6.20 10.51 -0.51
CA LEU A 58 7.30 10.22 -1.44
C LEU A 58 8.63 9.88 -0.75
N ARG A 59 8.82 10.22 0.54
CA ARG A 59 10.12 10.11 1.22
C ARG A 59 10.08 9.35 2.53
N MET A 60 8.91 8.91 2.94
CA MET A 60 8.75 8.14 4.16
C MET A 60 7.50 7.28 4.12
N SER A 61 7.48 6.23 4.93
CA SER A 61 6.30 5.45 5.25
C SER A 61 6.14 5.34 6.76
N VAL A 62 4.93 5.10 7.20
CA VAL A 62 4.63 4.80 8.60
C VAL A 62 3.62 3.68 8.70
N VAL A 63 3.93 2.69 9.54
CA VAL A 63 2.92 1.74 10.03
C VAL A 63 2.50 2.20 11.41
N VAL A 64 1.28 2.71 11.50
CA VAL A 64 0.66 3.12 12.75
C VAL A 64 -0.09 1.93 13.33
N ARG A 65 0.39 1.40 14.46
CA ARG A 65 -0.32 0.42 15.27
C ARG A 65 -1.12 1.18 16.30
N TYR A 66 -2.41 0.98 16.29
CA TYR A 66 -3.34 1.69 17.15
C TYR A 66 -4.39 0.74 17.71
N GLY A 67 -5.02 1.14 18.80
CA GLY A 67 -6.07 0.34 19.39
C GLY A 67 -6.72 1.01 20.58
N VAL A 68 -7.71 0.32 21.11
CA VAL A 68 -8.40 0.67 22.35
C VAL A 68 -8.12 -0.40 23.38
N ALA A 69 -7.59 -0.01 24.53
CA ALA A 69 -7.35 -0.90 25.65
C ALA A 69 -8.67 -1.26 26.40
N PRO A 70 -8.69 -2.32 27.21
CA PRO A 70 -9.89 -2.69 27.97
C PRO A 70 -10.42 -1.58 28.92
N ASP A 71 -9.57 -0.67 29.35
CA ASP A 71 -9.94 0.51 30.15
C ASP A 71 -10.45 1.69 29.33
N GLY A 72 -10.50 1.54 28.00
CA GLY A 72 -10.94 2.57 27.03
C GLY A 72 -9.85 3.54 26.60
N SER A 73 -8.62 3.41 27.08
CA SER A 73 -7.49 4.27 26.68
C SER A 73 -6.99 3.93 25.27
N PHE A 74 -6.40 4.93 24.60
CA PHE A 74 -5.82 4.76 23.27
C PHE A 74 -4.41 4.17 23.35
N ARG A 75 -4.17 3.14 22.55
CA ARG A 75 -2.83 2.56 22.35
C ARG A 75 -2.27 3.05 21.03
N LEU A 76 -1.03 3.52 21.03
CA LEU A 76 -0.40 4.08 19.84
C LEU A 76 1.09 3.72 19.76
N ASN A 77 1.49 3.13 18.66
CA ASN A 77 2.87 2.90 18.30
C ASN A 77 3.08 3.24 16.82
N ARG A 78 4.17 3.90 16.47
CA ARG A 78 4.52 4.29 15.10
C ARG A 78 5.81 3.60 14.71
N ASN A 79 5.79 2.94 13.58
CA ASN A 79 6.99 2.42 12.95
C ASN A 79 7.25 3.26 11.70
N VAL A 80 8.16 4.23 11.81
CA VAL A 80 8.48 5.17 10.72
C VAL A 80 9.68 4.64 9.95
N VAL A 81 9.55 4.62 8.62
CA VAL A 81 10.55 4.12 7.68
C VAL A 81 10.93 5.24 6.71
N TRP A 82 12.22 5.38 6.45
CA TRP A 82 12.76 6.31 5.44
C TRP A 82 13.44 5.51 4.34
N PRO A 83 12.76 5.22 3.21
CA PRO A 83 13.29 4.37 2.14
C PRO A 83 14.63 4.84 1.56
N MET A 84 14.86 6.15 1.55
CA MET A 84 16.09 6.78 1.04
C MET A 84 17.28 6.68 1.99
N LEU A 85 17.04 6.45 3.28
CA LEU A 85 18.09 6.28 4.27
C LEU A 85 18.45 4.80 4.37
N ARG A 86 19.21 4.34 3.40
CA ARG A 86 19.61 2.94 3.24
C ARG A 86 20.55 2.48 4.35
N THR A 87 20.35 1.26 4.82
CA THR A 87 21.20 0.66 5.89
C THR A 87 22.09 -0.46 5.35
N VAL A 88 23.17 -0.71 6.05
CA VAL A 88 24.11 -1.79 5.74
C VAL A 88 23.63 -3.10 6.40
N PRO A 89 23.72 -4.24 5.71
CA PRO A 89 24.22 -4.42 4.35
C PRO A 89 23.26 -3.91 3.27
N ASN A 90 23.80 -3.27 2.24
CA ASN A 90 23.05 -2.65 1.16
C ASN A 90 22.23 -3.65 0.31
N ASN A 91 22.65 -4.89 0.26
CA ASN A 91 22.00 -5.97 -0.50
C ASN A 91 20.78 -6.58 0.19
N THR A 92 20.33 -6.04 1.33
CA THR A 92 19.17 -6.57 2.08
C THR A 92 17.88 -5.80 1.82
N HIS A 93 17.86 -4.86 0.88
CA HIS A 93 16.71 -3.96 0.64
C HIS A 93 16.38 -3.07 1.86
N ALA A 94 17.22 -3.07 2.88
CA ALA A 94 16.93 -2.46 4.16
C ALA A 94 17.00 -0.93 4.12
N SER A 95 16.06 -0.30 4.79
CA SER A 95 15.98 1.14 5.01
C SER A 95 15.96 1.46 6.49
N LEU A 96 16.31 2.69 6.84
CA LEU A 96 16.24 3.15 8.21
C LEU A 96 14.81 3.12 8.71
N MET A 97 14.61 2.43 9.83
CA MET A 97 13.34 2.29 10.49
C MET A 97 13.47 2.65 11.97
N ARG A 98 12.47 3.34 12.53
CA ARG A 98 12.43 3.64 13.95
C ARG A 98 11.03 3.51 14.52
N ARG A 99 10.93 2.82 15.67
CA ARG A 99 9.70 2.73 16.47
C ARG A 99 9.60 3.86 17.47
N PHE A 100 8.40 4.42 17.62
CA PHE A 100 8.08 5.47 18.59
C PHE A 100 6.79 5.09 19.30
N ALA A 101 6.91 4.77 20.59
CA ALA A 101 5.77 4.47 21.48
C ALA A 101 5.37 5.69 22.34
N TRP A 102 6.17 6.77 22.29
CA TRP A 102 5.90 7.97 23.07
C TRP A 102 4.60 8.65 22.67
N ASP A 103 3.77 9.01 23.66
CA ASP A 103 2.55 9.82 23.46
C ASP A 103 2.78 11.21 24.09
N PRO A 104 2.70 12.29 23.28
CA PRO A 104 2.93 13.66 23.74
C PRO A 104 1.90 14.12 24.78
N VAL A 105 0.74 13.47 24.85
CA VAL A 105 -0.31 13.79 25.84
C VAL A 105 0.21 13.67 27.28
N SER A 106 1.15 12.76 27.51
CA SER A 106 1.80 12.60 28.83
C SER A 106 2.58 13.84 29.32
N GLN A 107 2.85 14.79 28.42
CA GLN A 107 3.58 16.03 28.72
C GLN A 107 2.63 17.24 28.89
N ILE A 108 1.34 17.07 28.66
CA ILE A 108 0.35 18.14 28.81
C ILE A 108 -0.04 18.26 30.30
N ALA A 109 0.03 19.47 30.83
CA ALA A 109 -0.49 19.77 32.16
C ALA A 109 -1.71 20.69 32.07
N VAL A 110 -2.68 20.44 32.93
CA VAL A 110 -3.89 21.26 33.11
C VAL A 110 -4.00 21.64 34.60
N ASP A 111 -3.99 22.91 34.92
CA ASP A 111 -3.94 23.43 36.30
C ASP A 111 -2.82 22.73 37.11
N GLY A 112 -1.64 22.52 36.49
CA GLY A 112 -0.47 21.85 37.05
C GLY A 112 -0.60 20.33 37.26
N ARG A 113 -1.58 19.68 36.66
CA ARG A 113 -1.80 18.21 36.72
C ARG A 113 -1.81 17.60 35.33
N ASN A 114 -1.36 16.38 35.23
CA ASN A 114 -1.46 15.62 33.97
C ASN A 114 -2.93 15.25 33.66
N LEU A 115 -3.22 15.04 32.38
CA LEU A 115 -4.45 14.39 31.97
C LEU A 115 -4.42 12.94 32.45
N GLU A 116 -5.51 12.42 33.02
CA GLU A 116 -5.46 11.17 33.79
C GLU A 116 -6.17 10.00 33.04
N GLN A 117 -7.46 10.12 32.84
CA GLN A 117 -8.28 9.03 32.32
C GLN A 117 -8.72 9.32 30.89
N GLU A 118 -8.19 8.55 29.94
CA GLU A 118 -8.62 8.59 28.56
C GLU A 118 -9.79 7.65 28.31
N ARG A 119 -10.74 8.10 27.49
CA ARG A 119 -11.75 7.25 26.89
C ARG A 119 -11.87 7.56 25.40
N VAL A 120 -11.45 6.65 24.56
CA VAL A 120 -11.65 6.76 23.11
C VAL A 120 -13.14 6.71 22.79
N ARG A 121 -13.60 7.63 21.97
CA ARG A 121 -14.98 7.71 21.50
C ARG A 121 -15.14 7.24 20.07
N ARG A 122 -14.14 7.57 19.23
CA ARG A 122 -14.24 7.34 17.81
C ARG A 122 -12.87 7.25 17.16
N ILE A 123 -12.76 6.31 16.22
CA ILE A 123 -11.62 6.19 15.32
C ILE A 123 -12.14 6.26 13.88
N ARG A 124 -11.49 7.06 13.04
CA ARG A 124 -11.88 7.31 11.65
C ARG A 124 -10.69 7.18 10.71
N LEU A 125 -10.94 6.56 9.56
CA LEU A 125 -10.02 6.48 8.44
C LEU A 125 -10.64 7.13 7.20
N ASP A 126 -9.91 8.08 6.61
CA ASP A 126 -10.33 8.83 5.42
C ASP A 126 -9.12 9.22 4.54
N GLY A 127 -8.04 8.44 4.63
CA GLY A 127 -6.71 8.75 4.09
C GLY A 127 -5.78 9.37 5.14
N SER A 128 -6.29 9.67 6.32
CA SER A 128 -5.59 9.92 7.57
C SER A 128 -6.21 9.06 8.68
N LEU A 129 -5.52 8.90 9.81
CA LEU A 129 -6.10 8.28 11.01
C LEU A 129 -6.49 9.39 11.98
N THR A 130 -7.79 9.52 12.28
CA THR A 130 -8.31 10.47 13.27
C THR A 130 -8.85 9.70 14.46
N VAL A 131 -8.45 10.11 15.68
CA VAL A 131 -8.92 9.54 16.95
C VAL A 131 -9.47 10.66 17.83
N GLU A 132 -10.66 10.46 18.34
CA GLU A 132 -11.33 11.38 19.28
C GLU A 132 -11.51 10.67 20.60
N SER A 133 -11.04 11.31 21.67
CA SER A 133 -11.14 10.80 23.04
C SER A 133 -11.52 11.90 24.04
N ASP A 134 -12.19 11.49 25.11
CA ASP A 134 -12.42 12.32 26.29
C ASP A 134 -11.33 12.04 27.32
N TRP A 135 -10.92 13.08 28.03
CA TRP A 135 -9.92 13.02 29.08
C TRP A 135 -10.44 13.68 30.35
N ARG A 136 -10.09 13.11 31.49
CA ARG A 136 -10.34 13.71 32.80
C ARG A 136 -9.07 14.34 33.36
N CYS A 137 -9.22 15.41 34.11
CA CYS A 137 -8.17 16.04 34.86
C CYS A 137 -8.72 16.47 36.24
N GLY A 138 -8.27 15.84 37.30
CA GLY A 138 -8.80 16.03 38.61
C GLY A 138 -10.30 15.70 38.72
N ARG A 139 -11.02 16.38 39.63
CA ARG A 139 -12.42 16.05 39.96
C ARG A 139 -13.40 16.50 38.86
N ASP A 140 -13.23 17.70 38.33
CA ASP A 140 -14.24 18.37 37.49
C ASP A 140 -13.71 18.74 36.10
N GLY A 141 -12.44 18.49 35.81
CA GLY A 141 -11.84 18.78 34.52
C GLY A 141 -12.24 17.72 33.46
N LEU A 142 -12.83 18.18 32.38
CA LEU A 142 -13.18 17.36 31.23
C LEU A 142 -12.64 18.00 29.94
N PHE A 143 -11.89 17.24 29.16
CA PHE A 143 -11.27 17.70 27.93
C PHE A 143 -11.57 16.72 26.80
N ALA A 144 -11.78 17.23 25.59
CA ALA A 144 -11.81 16.40 24.38
C ALA A 144 -10.48 16.56 23.63
N LEU A 145 -9.93 15.47 23.19
CA LEU A 145 -8.72 15.45 22.39
C LEU A 145 -9.00 14.82 21.03
N ARG A 146 -8.66 15.55 19.97
CA ARG A 146 -8.62 15.00 18.59
C ARG A 146 -7.19 14.88 18.15
N ARG A 147 -6.80 13.65 17.74
CA ARG A 147 -5.53 13.35 17.10
C ARG A 147 -5.78 13.13 15.62
N THR A 148 -5.00 13.75 14.72
CA THR A 148 -4.99 13.48 13.28
C THR A 148 -3.57 13.11 12.88
N LEU A 149 -3.39 11.89 12.42
CA LEU A 149 -2.11 11.24 12.14
C LEU A 149 -1.97 11.00 10.65
N PHE A 150 -0.87 11.45 10.04
CA PHE A 150 -0.68 11.41 8.59
C PHE A 150 0.79 11.56 8.19
N PRO A 151 1.24 10.98 7.05
CA PRO A 151 2.54 11.27 6.48
C PRO A 151 2.54 12.62 5.75
N SER A 152 3.67 13.32 5.75
CA SER A 152 3.91 14.39 4.78
C SER A 152 3.88 13.81 3.35
N VAL A 153 3.39 14.57 2.39
CA VAL A 153 3.37 14.16 0.98
C VAL A 153 4.79 14.15 0.39
N ASP A 154 5.58 15.17 0.67
CA ASP A 154 6.87 15.43 0.02
C ASP A 154 8.07 15.36 0.95
N ALA A 155 7.90 15.68 2.25
CA ALA A 155 8.99 15.71 3.21
C ALA A 155 9.25 14.32 3.82
N PRO A 156 10.48 14.02 4.29
CA PRO A 156 10.81 12.79 5.01
C PRO A 156 10.31 12.87 6.46
N ALA A 157 9.03 13.18 6.65
CA ALA A 157 8.41 13.47 7.95
C ALA A 157 7.02 12.82 8.09
N TYR A 158 6.79 12.24 9.26
CA TYR A 158 5.48 11.86 9.73
C TYR A 158 4.96 12.92 10.70
N CYS A 159 3.71 13.31 10.55
CA CYS A 159 3.08 14.43 11.27
C CYS A 159 1.86 13.97 12.08
N GLU A 160 1.69 14.55 13.22
CA GLU A 160 0.53 14.40 14.07
C GLU A 160 0.04 15.78 14.52
N ARG A 161 -1.25 16.05 14.26
CA ARG A 161 -1.93 17.25 14.71
C ARG A 161 -2.86 16.91 15.85
N TYR A 162 -2.74 17.64 16.92
CA TYR A 162 -3.55 17.50 18.11
C TYR A 162 -4.41 18.77 18.31
N GLU A 163 -5.62 18.58 18.81
CA GLU A 163 -6.54 19.65 19.20
C GLU A 163 -7.18 19.27 20.52
N LEU A 164 -6.83 20.03 21.54
CA LEU A 164 -7.37 19.89 22.93
C LEU A 164 -8.45 20.92 23.15
N THR A 165 -9.67 20.48 23.48
CA THR A 165 -10.83 21.34 23.76
C THR A 165 -11.22 21.22 25.20
N ASN A 166 -11.37 22.33 25.89
CA ASN A 166 -11.90 22.37 27.26
C ASN A 166 -13.44 22.14 27.24
N ARG A 167 -13.87 21.02 27.79
CA ARG A 167 -15.29 20.64 27.92
C ARG A 167 -15.83 20.88 29.32
N SER A 168 -14.99 21.42 30.22
CA SER A 168 -15.37 21.78 31.58
C SER A 168 -16.21 23.06 31.61
N GLU A 169 -16.90 23.32 32.69
CA GLU A 169 -17.70 24.55 32.87
C GLU A 169 -16.82 25.76 33.25
N ARG A 170 -15.55 25.57 33.56
CA ARG A 170 -14.61 26.63 33.95
C ARG A 170 -13.38 26.67 33.05
N ALA A 171 -12.75 27.85 33.00
CA ALA A 171 -11.46 27.99 32.34
C ALA A 171 -10.38 27.23 33.13
N ALA A 172 -9.38 26.72 32.40
CA ALA A 172 -8.26 25.98 32.97
C ALA A 172 -6.94 26.45 32.34
N TRP A 173 -5.88 26.50 33.14
CA TRP A 173 -4.53 26.73 32.61
C TRP A 173 -4.00 25.48 31.94
N VAL A 174 -3.67 25.59 30.66
CA VAL A 174 -3.12 24.51 29.86
C VAL A 174 -1.67 24.82 29.51
N GLU A 175 -0.79 23.87 29.81
CA GLU A 175 0.64 23.94 29.53
C GLU A 175 1.00 22.82 28.56
N ILE A 176 1.59 23.17 27.41
CA ILE A 176 2.07 22.24 26.38
C ILE A 176 3.52 22.62 26.09
N PRO A 177 4.51 21.97 26.71
CA PRO A 177 5.91 22.34 26.55
C PRO A 177 6.43 21.93 25.20
N ALA A 178 7.39 22.68 24.64
CA ALA A 178 8.19 22.20 23.53
C ALA A 178 9.11 21.06 24.01
N ALA A 179 9.22 20.04 23.19
CA ALA A 179 10.13 18.93 23.45
C ALA A 179 10.77 18.44 22.14
N ARG A 180 12.08 18.19 22.18
CA ARG A 180 12.82 17.71 21.03
C ARG A 180 13.84 16.66 21.44
N ALA A 181 13.82 15.52 20.74
CA ALA A 181 14.83 14.50 20.87
C ALA A 181 15.45 14.22 19.49
N THR A 182 16.76 14.09 19.45
CA THR A 182 17.50 13.74 18.22
C THR A 182 18.40 12.55 18.48
N LEU A 183 18.29 11.54 17.65
CA LEU A 183 19.16 10.38 17.60
C LEU A 183 20.04 10.47 16.36
N ARG A 184 21.32 10.14 16.50
CA ARG A 184 22.25 9.95 15.39
C ARG A 184 22.62 8.47 15.30
N THR A 185 22.53 7.89 14.10
CA THR A 185 22.98 6.52 13.88
C THR A 185 24.50 6.46 13.77
N ALA A 186 25.07 5.29 14.05
CA ALA A 186 26.47 5.04 13.79
C ALA A 186 26.75 5.08 12.27
N GLU A 187 27.91 5.63 11.89
CA GLU A 187 28.26 5.89 10.49
C GLU A 187 28.33 4.61 9.66
N GLU A 188 28.90 3.56 10.23
CA GLU A 188 29.06 2.26 9.61
C GLU A 188 27.75 1.49 9.36
N ARG A 189 26.63 1.98 9.89
CA ARG A 189 25.32 1.37 9.70
C ARG A 189 24.52 1.95 8.53
N GLY A 190 24.95 3.08 8.00
CA GLY A 190 24.28 3.73 6.87
C GLY A 190 25.09 3.60 5.59
N VAL A 191 24.43 3.35 4.46
CA VAL A 191 25.07 3.34 3.13
C VAL A 191 25.68 4.71 2.80
N ALA A 192 24.99 5.79 3.19
CA ALA A 192 25.47 7.18 3.03
C ALA A 192 26.10 7.74 4.32
N GLY A 193 26.48 6.90 5.28
CA GLY A 193 27.02 7.31 6.58
C GLY A 193 25.94 7.50 7.63
N SER A 194 26.13 8.45 8.56
CA SER A 194 25.21 8.69 9.68
C SER A 194 23.92 9.35 9.24
N TYR A 195 22.82 8.96 9.89
CA TYR A 195 21.52 9.60 9.78
C TYR A 195 21.11 10.27 11.08
N LYS A 196 20.31 11.33 10.98
CA LYS A 196 19.68 11.99 12.13
C LYS A 196 18.17 11.73 12.09
N ILE A 197 17.65 11.22 13.20
CA ILE A 197 16.22 11.02 13.43
C ILE A 197 15.80 11.99 14.51
N THR A 198 14.77 12.79 14.27
CA THR A 198 14.25 13.78 15.22
C THR A 198 12.78 13.50 15.51
N SER A 199 12.41 13.53 16.79
CA SER A 199 11.03 13.63 17.24
C SER A 199 10.85 14.97 17.96
N GLU A 200 9.81 15.73 17.61
CA GLU A 200 9.64 17.10 18.06
C GLU A 200 8.16 17.37 18.38
N LEU A 201 7.88 17.72 19.64
CA LEU A 201 6.61 18.32 20.04
C LEU A 201 6.73 19.84 19.82
N ARG A 202 5.98 20.34 18.85
CA ARG A 202 5.95 21.74 18.45
C ARG A 202 4.83 22.46 19.18
N SER A 203 5.19 23.07 20.26
CA SER A 203 4.35 23.95 21.07
C SER A 203 5.29 24.89 21.83
N ASP A 204 5.15 25.19 23.01
CA ASP A 204 5.69 26.11 23.99
C ASP A 204 4.57 27.09 24.37
N THR A 205 3.44 26.51 24.77
CA THR A 205 2.22 27.26 24.97
C THR A 205 1.78 27.09 26.43
N THR A 206 1.57 28.20 27.10
CA THR A 206 0.86 28.26 28.38
C THR A 206 -0.27 29.28 28.25
N LEU A 207 -1.51 28.83 28.37
CA LEU A 207 -2.68 29.71 28.20
C LEU A 207 -3.84 29.30 29.09
N LEU A 208 -4.70 30.28 29.35
CA LEU A 208 -5.99 30.07 30.03
C LEU A 208 -7.02 29.68 28.97
N LEU A 209 -7.43 28.40 28.93
CA LEU A 209 -8.37 27.85 27.96
C LEU A 209 -9.79 27.95 28.52
N ALA A 210 -10.61 28.81 27.92
CA ALA A 210 -12.00 29.01 28.32
C ALA A 210 -12.87 27.78 28.03
N PRO A 211 -14.04 27.62 28.69
CA PRO A 211 -15.01 26.58 28.33
C PRO A 211 -15.36 26.60 26.83
N GLY A 212 -15.30 25.45 26.17
CA GLY A 212 -15.56 25.31 24.75
C GLY A 212 -14.42 25.74 23.80
N ALA A 213 -13.38 26.42 24.32
CA ALA A 213 -12.23 26.81 23.51
C ALA A 213 -11.28 25.63 23.25
N SER A 214 -10.49 25.73 22.17
CA SER A 214 -9.51 24.71 21.78
C SER A 214 -8.14 25.32 21.59
N VAL A 215 -7.11 24.50 21.84
CA VAL A 215 -5.71 24.79 21.50
C VAL A 215 -5.19 23.67 20.61
N SER A 216 -4.43 24.06 19.58
CA SER A 216 -3.80 23.10 18.65
C SER A 216 -2.29 23.06 18.85
N PHE A 217 -1.72 21.88 18.72
CA PHE A 217 -0.27 21.62 18.74
C PHE A 217 0.04 20.42 17.85
N GLY A 218 1.32 20.08 17.68
CA GLY A 218 1.64 18.95 16.83
C GLY A 218 2.98 18.31 17.10
N VAL A 219 3.15 17.12 16.56
CA VAL A 219 4.37 16.32 16.63
C VAL A 219 4.87 16.02 15.24
N VAL A 220 6.18 16.08 15.07
CA VAL A 220 6.88 15.72 13.83
C VAL A 220 7.96 14.69 14.13
N PHE A 221 7.94 13.59 13.40
CA PHE A 221 9.02 12.60 13.35
C PHE A 221 9.69 12.69 12.01
N SER A 222 10.99 12.97 11.96
CA SER A 222 11.71 13.17 10.70
C SER A 222 13.05 12.44 10.68
N GLY A 223 13.49 12.05 9.48
CA GLY A 223 14.78 11.43 9.23
C GLY A 223 15.52 12.11 8.09
N ARG A 224 16.85 12.23 8.18
CA ARG A 224 17.71 12.84 7.17
C ARG A 224 19.15 12.37 7.28
N ASP A 225 19.93 12.57 6.25
CA ASP A 225 21.38 12.45 6.32
C ASP A 225 21.95 13.42 7.37
N ALA A 226 22.92 12.96 8.13
CA ALA A 226 23.47 13.76 9.23
C ALA A 226 24.16 15.05 8.76
N GLY A 227 24.68 15.06 7.51
CA GLY A 227 25.32 16.21 6.89
C GLY A 227 24.35 17.24 6.28
N THR A 228 23.06 16.87 6.07
CA THR A 228 22.09 17.80 5.50
C THR A 228 21.51 18.75 6.54
N ALA A 229 21.12 19.96 6.11
CA ALA A 229 20.48 20.93 6.96
C ALA A 229 19.10 20.43 7.45
N PRO A 230 18.64 20.83 8.65
CA PRO A 230 17.25 20.65 9.04
C PRO A 230 16.31 21.35 8.04
N PHE A 231 15.12 20.80 7.87
CA PHE A 231 14.05 21.44 7.11
C PHE A 231 12.92 21.85 8.04
N GLU A 232 12.24 22.90 7.68
CA GLU A 232 11.05 23.38 8.36
C GLU A 232 9.80 22.94 7.60
N LEU A 233 8.73 22.64 8.32
CA LEU A 233 7.42 22.36 7.77
C LEU A 233 6.32 22.87 8.70
N SER A 234 5.18 23.22 8.14
CA SER A 234 3.95 23.53 8.88
C SER A 234 3.05 22.28 8.87
N ILE A 235 2.67 21.82 10.06
CA ILE A 235 1.80 20.63 10.21
C ILE A 235 0.44 20.84 9.53
N ASP A 236 -0.13 22.06 9.64
CA ASP A 236 -1.42 22.37 9.02
C ASP A 236 -1.33 22.44 7.49
N GLU A 237 -0.23 22.95 6.94
CA GLU A 237 0.03 22.91 5.51
C GLU A 237 0.22 21.48 5.00
N GLU A 238 0.97 20.65 5.74
CA GLU A 238 1.16 19.23 5.38
C GLU A 238 -0.17 18.45 5.46
N LEU A 239 -1.04 18.73 6.43
CA LEU A 239 -2.37 18.14 6.48
C LEU A 239 -3.23 18.57 5.28
N THR A 240 -3.11 19.82 4.86
CA THR A 240 -3.81 20.36 3.69
C THR A 240 -3.33 19.66 2.42
N LYS A 241 -2.00 19.52 2.23
CA LYS A 241 -1.42 18.76 1.10
C LYS A 241 -1.86 17.31 1.11
N ARG A 242 -1.85 16.65 2.30
CA ARG A 242 -2.30 15.26 2.44
C ARG A 242 -3.75 15.09 2.02
N ARG A 243 -4.64 15.96 2.47
CA ARG A 243 -6.06 15.94 2.09
C ARG A 243 -6.25 16.14 0.60
N ALA A 244 -5.55 17.09 0.00
CA ALA A 244 -5.59 17.33 -1.44
C ALA A 244 -5.07 16.12 -2.24
N ARG A 245 -3.99 15.46 -1.80
CA ARG A 245 -3.47 14.25 -2.45
C ARG A 245 -4.48 13.10 -2.40
N VAL A 246 -5.10 12.87 -1.24
CA VAL A 246 -6.13 11.83 -1.06
C VAL A 246 -7.34 12.14 -1.93
N ALA A 247 -7.82 13.39 -1.97
CA ALA A 247 -8.93 13.81 -2.81
C ALA A 247 -8.65 13.53 -4.30
N ALA A 248 -7.47 13.89 -4.78
CA ALA A 248 -7.07 13.64 -6.17
C ALA A 248 -7.12 12.14 -6.54
N PHE A 249 -6.74 11.23 -5.64
CA PHE A 249 -6.89 9.79 -5.88
C PHE A 249 -8.35 9.36 -5.91
N GLN A 250 -9.19 9.96 -5.10
CA GLN A 250 -10.61 9.58 -5.00
C GLN A 250 -11.43 10.11 -6.17
N GLU A 251 -11.09 11.27 -6.71
CA GLU A 251 -11.74 11.90 -7.86
C GLU A 251 -11.44 11.19 -9.19
N ASN A 252 -10.32 10.50 -9.28
CA ASN A 252 -9.94 9.72 -10.46
C ASN A 252 -10.50 8.30 -10.38
N LEU A 253 -10.93 7.72 -11.51
CA LEU A 253 -11.38 6.32 -11.64
C LEU A 253 -12.42 5.94 -10.57
N ILE A 254 -13.61 6.48 -10.68
CA ILE A 254 -14.71 6.25 -9.73
C ILE A 254 -15.39 4.92 -10.04
N LEU A 255 -15.61 4.09 -9.02
CA LEU A 255 -16.44 2.89 -9.10
C LEU A 255 -17.77 3.14 -8.40
N GLU A 256 -18.87 3.00 -9.14
CA GLU A 256 -20.22 3.09 -8.63
C GLU A 256 -20.98 1.78 -8.85
N THR A 257 -21.27 1.09 -7.78
CA THR A 257 -22.08 -0.13 -7.76
C THR A 257 -23.19 0.00 -6.72
N PRO A 258 -24.21 -0.87 -6.74
CA PRO A 258 -25.20 -0.91 -5.67
C PRO A 258 -24.64 -1.25 -4.28
N ASP A 259 -23.42 -1.81 -4.20
CA ASP A 259 -22.75 -2.20 -2.95
C ASP A 259 -21.75 -1.12 -2.51
N SER A 260 -22.11 -0.39 -1.45
CA SER A 260 -21.25 0.66 -0.87
C SER A 260 -19.93 0.13 -0.30
N VAL A 261 -19.88 -1.14 0.09
CA VAL A 261 -18.64 -1.77 0.61
C VAL A 261 -17.62 -1.90 -0.52
N ILE A 262 -18.04 -2.40 -1.69
CA ILE A 262 -17.19 -2.51 -2.88
C ILE A 262 -16.68 -1.13 -3.32
N ASN A 263 -17.58 -0.13 -3.37
CA ASN A 263 -17.22 1.23 -3.77
C ASN A 263 -16.17 1.84 -2.81
N THR A 264 -16.39 1.67 -1.50
CA THR A 264 -15.46 2.16 -0.47
C THR A 264 -14.13 1.42 -0.50
N MET A 265 -14.15 0.08 -0.61
CA MET A 265 -12.96 -0.73 -0.74
C MET A 265 -12.10 -0.28 -1.94
N PHE A 266 -12.72 -0.05 -3.09
CA PHE A 266 -12.02 0.40 -4.29
C PHE A 266 -11.38 1.79 -4.09
N ALA A 267 -12.10 2.72 -3.45
CA ALA A 267 -11.57 4.05 -3.15
C ALA A 267 -10.34 4.00 -2.22
N PHE A 268 -10.35 3.14 -1.20
CA PHE A 268 -9.18 2.91 -0.34
C PHE A 268 -8.04 2.18 -1.06
N ALA A 269 -8.36 1.20 -1.92
CA ALA A 269 -7.35 0.49 -2.71
C ALA A 269 -6.54 1.44 -3.61
N LYS A 270 -7.18 2.45 -4.20
CA LYS A 270 -6.49 3.49 -5.00
C LYS A 270 -5.46 4.26 -4.18
N ILE A 271 -5.80 4.64 -2.95
CA ILE A 271 -4.89 5.33 -2.04
C ILE A 271 -3.69 4.41 -1.74
N ARG A 272 -3.96 3.15 -1.37
CA ARG A 272 -2.89 2.18 -1.06
C ARG A 272 -1.96 1.93 -2.23
N ALA A 273 -2.51 1.77 -3.43
CA ALA A 273 -1.73 1.58 -4.65
C ALA A 273 -0.78 2.74 -4.93
N ALA A 274 -1.23 3.99 -4.72
CA ALA A 274 -0.49 5.18 -5.06
C ALA A 274 0.44 5.71 -3.94
N GLU A 275 0.26 5.26 -2.70
CA GLU A 275 1.06 5.71 -1.55
C GLU A 275 2.44 5.06 -1.45
N SER A 276 2.64 3.87 -1.97
CA SER A 276 3.92 3.15 -1.86
C SER A 276 4.95 3.56 -2.91
N ILE A 277 4.81 4.74 -3.52
CA ILE A 277 5.77 5.27 -4.50
C ILE A 277 6.75 6.19 -3.78
N TYR A 278 8.04 5.86 -3.86
CA TYR A 278 9.12 6.61 -3.21
C TYR A 278 10.05 7.26 -4.21
N ALA A 279 10.46 8.50 -3.90
CA ALA A 279 11.54 9.18 -4.61
C ALA A 279 12.88 8.61 -4.13
N THR A 280 13.49 7.73 -4.92
CA THR A 280 14.76 7.07 -4.61
C THR A 280 15.91 7.60 -5.46
N GLN A 281 17.13 7.15 -5.21
CA GLN A 281 18.30 7.49 -6.05
C GLN A 281 18.13 6.95 -7.48
N GLY A 282 17.48 5.78 -7.63
CA GLY A 282 17.18 5.19 -8.93
C GLY A 282 15.96 5.80 -9.63
N GLY A 283 15.30 6.79 -9.03
CA GLY A 283 14.07 7.41 -9.53
C GLY A 283 12.85 7.07 -8.67
N LEU A 284 11.65 7.20 -9.25
CA LEU A 284 10.43 6.83 -8.56
C LEU A 284 10.28 5.31 -8.55
N MET A 285 10.14 4.71 -7.38
CA MET A 285 9.96 3.27 -7.19
C MET A 285 8.76 2.97 -6.31
N HIS A 286 7.92 2.05 -6.75
CA HIS A 286 6.84 1.52 -5.94
C HIS A 286 7.38 0.38 -5.07
N GLY A 287 7.50 0.61 -3.76
CA GLY A 287 7.97 -0.40 -2.82
C GLY A 287 6.83 -1.30 -2.34
N PRO A 288 7.11 -2.56 -1.97
CA PRO A 288 6.08 -3.50 -1.53
C PRO A 288 5.52 -3.18 -0.14
N GLY A 289 6.25 -2.42 0.69
CA GLY A 289 5.82 -2.07 2.04
C GLY A 289 6.14 -3.13 3.10
N GLY A 290 5.33 -3.21 4.15
CA GLY A 290 5.42 -4.27 5.17
C GLY A 290 6.57 -4.11 6.16
N GLU A 291 7.06 -2.92 6.41
CA GLU A 291 8.11 -2.56 7.39
C GLU A 291 9.54 -3.00 7.03
N SER A 292 9.78 -3.67 5.89
CA SER A 292 11.11 -4.23 5.62
C SER A 292 11.67 -3.94 4.24
N TYR A 293 10.84 -3.84 3.21
CA TYR A 293 11.28 -3.92 1.81
C TYR A 293 11.02 -2.66 0.99
N TYR A 294 10.97 -1.50 1.61
CA TYR A 294 10.61 -0.23 0.95
C TYR A 294 11.62 0.27 -0.07
N ALA A 295 12.85 -0.19 0.00
CA ALA A 295 13.93 0.34 -0.84
C ALA A 295 14.23 -0.55 -2.04
N ALA A 296 13.19 -1.16 -2.63
CA ALA A 296 13.35 -1.99 -3.81
C ALA A 296 12.05 -2.09 -4.61
N ILE A 297 12.17 -2.56 -5.85
CA ILE A 297 11.07 -3.01 -6.70
C ILE A 297 11.21 -4.51 -6.94
N TRP A 298 10.08 -5.21 -7.08
CA TRP A 298 10.00 -6.62 -7.49
C TRP A 298 9.24 -6.74 -8.80
N ALA A 299 9.65 -7.70 -9.64
CA ALA A 299 9.07 -7.89 -10.96
C ALA A 299 7.56 -8.17 -10.89
N ASN A 300 7.13 -9.08 -10.01
CA ASN A 300 5.71 -9.41 -9.82
C ASN A 300 4.90 -8.21 -9.33
N ASP A 301 5.32 -7.55 -8.22
CA ASP A 301 4.61 -6.39 -7.67
C ASP A 301 4.43 -5.27 -8.70
N GLN A 302 5.48 -5.03 -9.51
CA GLN A 302 5.46 -4.00 -10.53
C GLN A 302 4.62 -4.40 -11.74
N ALA A 303 4.89 -5.57 -12.32
CA ALA A 303 4.42 -5.92 -13.64
C ALA A 303 3.02 -6.56 -13.64
N GLU A 304 2.70 -7.36 -12.63
CA GLU A 304 1.40 -8.05 -12.59
C GLU A 304 0.30 -7.18 -12.00
N TYR A 305 0.61 -6.34 -11.01
CA TYR A 305 -0.38 -5.63 -10.24
C TYR A 305 -0.40 -4.13 -10.50
N ILE A 306 0.68 -3.43 -10.15
CA ILE A 306 0.57 -1.99 -9.96
C ILE A 306 0.79 -1.16 -11.24
N ASN A 307 1.79 -1.50 -12.04
CA ASN A 307 2.13 -0.70 -13.22
C ASN A 307 0.99 -0.67 -14.26
N PRO A 308 0.33 -1.81 -14.58
CA PRO A 308 -0.83 -1.80 -15.49
C PRO A 308 -2.04 -1.03 -14.94
N PHE A 309 -2.13 -0.82 -13.62
CA PHE A 309 -3.22 -0.09 -13.00
C PHE A 309 -3.04 1.44 -13.06
N PHE A 310 -1.83 1.97 -12.98
CA PHE A 310 -1.56 3.41 -12.92
C PHE A 310 -2.12 4.22 -14.09
N PRO A 311 -2.12 3.76 -15.35
CA PRO A 311 -2.77 4.48 -16.43
C PRO A 311 -4.27 4.70 -16.21
N PHE A 312 -4.98 3.72 -15.67
CA PHE A 312 -6.41 3.84 -15.34
C PHE A 312 -6.65 4.83 -14.20
N LEU A 313 -5.79 4.83 -13.19
CA LEU A 313 -5.86 5.80 -12.10
C LEU A 313 -5.57 7.23 -12.58
N GLY A 314 -4.84 7.40 -13.69
CA GLY A 314 -4.50 8.72 -14.24
C GLY A 314 -3.51 9.51 -13.37
N ASP A 315 -2.81 8.87 -12.42
CA ASP A 315 -1.81 9.52 -11.59
C ASP A 315 -0.46 9.61 -12.29
N GLY A 316 -0.01 10.85 -12.52
CA GLY A 316 1.26 11.10 -13.20
C GLY A 316 2.49 10.58 -12.43
N THR A 317 2.43 10.51 -11.10
CA THR A 317 3.50 9.93 -10.27
C THR A 317 3.53 8.42 -10.44
N GLY A 318 2.36 7.77 -10.46
CA GLY A 318 2.22 6.34 -10.73
C GLY A 318 2.76 5.95 -12.10
N ASN A 319 2.36 6.68 -13.15
CA ASN A 319 2.85 6.42 -14.51
C ASN A 319 4.38 6.58 -14.63
N ARG A 320 4.96 7.63 -14.03
CA ARG A 320 6.43 7.78 -14.00
C ARG A 320 7.12 6.65 -13.23
N SER A 321 6.53 6.20 -12.13
CA SER A 321 7.05 5.06 -11.37
C SER A 321 7.03 3.77 -12.20
N ALA A 322 5.96 3.50 -12.93
CA ALA A 322 5.84 2.35 -13.81
C ALA A 322 6.92 2.36 -14.91
N LEU A 323 7.06 3.48 -15.62
CA LEU A 323 8.07 3.63 -16.66
C LEU A 323 9.50 3.49 -16.11
N CYS A 324 9.77 4.08 -14.94
CA CYS A 324 11.04 3.96 -14.23
C CYS A 324 11.37 2.49 -13.91
N SER A 325 10.42 1.76 -13.36
CA SER A 325 10.57 0.35 -13.01
C SER A 325 10.90 -0.52 -14.24
N PHE A 326 10.15 -0.40 -15.33
CA PHE A 326 10.46 -1.14 -16.56
C PHE A 326 11.80 -0.76 -17.17
N THR A 327 12.19 0.52 -17.09
CA THR A 327 13.51 0.99 -17.54
C THR A 327 14.64 0.35 -16.73
N HIS A 328 14.44 0.17 -15.42
CA HIS A 328 15.41 -0.54 -14.58
C HIS A 328 15.56 -2.00 -15.01
N PHE A 329 14.47 -2.73 -15.22
CA PHE A 329 14.54 -4.11 -15.70
C PHE A 329 15.17 -4.22 -17.08
N ALA A 330 14.92 -3.27 -17.99
CA ALA A 330 15.50 -3.24 -19.32
C ALA A 330 17.05 -3.17 -19.32
N ARG A 331 17.67 -2.61 -18.28
CA ARG A 331 19.13 -2.53 -18.15
C ARG A 331 19.80 -3.91 -18.00
N PHE A 332 19.05 -4.94 -17.66
CA PHE A 332 19.53 -6.30 -17.48
C PHE A 332 19.30 -7.20 -18.70
N MET A 333 18.71 -6.67 -19.77
CA MET A 333 18.69 -7.37 -21.05
C MET A 333 20.12 -7.70 -21.48
N ASN A 334 20.34 -8.92 -21.95
CA ASN A 334 21.65 -9.39 -22.34
C ASN A 334 21.58 -10.28 -23.57
N PRO A 335 22.66 -10.39 -24.38
CA PRO A 335 22.66 -11.13 -25.64
C PRO A 335 22.55 -12.65 -25.43
N ASP A 336 22.90 -13.14 -24.26
CA ASP A 336 22.88 -14.57 -23.93
C ASP A 336 21.50 -15.05 -23.45
N PHE A 337 20.53 -14.14 -23.28
CA PHE A 337 19.23 -14.42 -22.69
C PHE A 337 19.33 -15.13 -21.34
N ARG A 338 20.21 -14.62 -20.45
CA ARG A 338 20.25 -15.01 -19.05
C ARG A 338 19.10 -14.33 -18.30
N PRO A 339 18.58 -14.94 -17.20
CA PRO A 339 17.50 -14.37 -16.43
C PRO A 339 17.77 -12.93 -16.01
N ILE A 340 16.76 -12.07 -16.08
CA ILE A 340 16.78 -10.75 -15.47
C ILE A 340 16.47 -10.87 -13.97
N PRO A 341 16.91 -9.91 -13.13
CA PRO A 341 16.74 -10.02 -11.69
C PRO A 341 15.25 -9.95 -11.30
N SER A 342 14.91 -10.66 -10.24
CA SER A 342 13.58 -10.59 -9.64
C SER A 342 13.33 -9.27 -8.89
N SER A 343 14.39 -8.62 -8.38
CA SER A 343 14.28 -7.34 -7.70
C SER A 343 15.48 -6.42 -7.93
N ILE A 344 15.24 -5.13 -7.79
CA ILE A 344 16.25 -4.06 -7.95
C ILE A 344 16.10 -3.11 -6.78
N ILE A 345 17.21 -2.79 -6.10
CA ILE A 345 17.22 -1.89 -4.95
C ILE A 345 17.19 -0.41 -5.36
N ALA A 346 16.97 0.46 -4.39
CA ALA A 346 16.73 1.90 -4.57
C ALA A 346 17.84 2.66 -5.29
N GLU A 347 19.08 2.18 -5.24
CA GLU A 347 20.22 2.71 -6.00
C GLU A 347 20.19 2.29 -7.47
N GLY A 348 19.35 1.32 -7.82
CA GLY A 348 19.25 0.77 -9.17
C GLY A 348 20.43 -0.10 -9.60
N THR A 349 21.28 -0.53 -8.69
CA THR A 349 22.55 -1.21 -8.98
C THR A 349 22.59 -2.65 -8.55
N ASP A 350 22.05 -2.97 -7.37
CA ASP A 350 22.02 -4.32 -6.86
C ASP A 350 20.76 -5.08 -7.21
N ILE A 351 20.86 -6.39 -7.13
CA ILE A 351 19.81 -7.33 -7.53
C ILE A 351 19.71 -8.46 -6.52
N TRP A 352 18.54 -9.05 -6.43
CA TRP A 352 18.28 -10.23 -5.63
C TRP A 352 18.02 -11.45 -6.52
N HIS A 353 18.68 -12.56 -6.22
CA HIS A 353 18.58 -13.82 -6.96
C HIS A 353 18.14 -15.01 -6.09
N GLY A 354 17.49 -14.77 -4.97
CA GLY A 354 17.27 -15.77 -3.94
C GLY A 354 16.47 -16.99 -4.37
N ALA A 355 15.58 -16.85 -5.35
CA ALA A 355 14.69 -17.94 -5.80
C ALA A 355 14.92 -18.38 -7.26
N GLY A 356 16.03 -17.95 -7.87
CA GLY A 356 16.30 -18.23 -9.28
C GLY A 356 15.39 -17.46 -10.24
N ASP A 357 15.13 -18.04 -11.41
CA ASP A 357 14.16 -17.53 -12.37
C ASP A 357 12.73 -17.86 -11.90
N ARG A 358 11.97 -16.84 -11.56
CA ARG A 358 10.58 -16.95 -11.08
C ARG A 358 9.54 -16.76 -12.18
N GLY A 359 9.96 -16.76 -13.45
CA GLY A 359 9.12 -16.33 -14.57
C GLY A 359 9.13 -14.80 -14.77
N ASP A 360 10.13 -14.09 -14.22
CA ASP A 360 10.21 -12.63 -14.18
C ASP A 360 10.11 -12.00 -15.58
N ALA A 361 10.68 -12.64 -16.61
CA ALA A 361 10.55 -12.15 -17.98
C ALA A 361 9.10 -12.22 -18.52
N ALA A 362 8.34 -13.25 -18.16
CA ALA A 362 6.92 -13.34 -18.52
C ALA A 362 6.10 -12.26 -17.82
N MET A 363 6.34 -12.04 -16.52
CA MET A 363 5.72 -10.96 -15.74
C MET A 363 5.98 -9.59 -16.39
N ILE A 364 7.24 -9.29 -16.69
CA ILE A 364 7.65 -8.00 -17.25
C ILE A 364 7.08 -7.79 -18.65
N ALA A 365 7.09 -8.82 -19.53
CA ALA A 365 6.49 -8.71 -20.85
C ALA A 365 4.99 -8.42 -20.76
N TYR A 366 4.28 -9.14 -19.88
CA TYR A 366 2.86 -8.92 -19.60
C TYR A 366 2.60 -7.50 -19.13
N GLY A 367 3.27 -7.08 -18.05
CA GLY A 367 3.03 -5.79 -17.42
C GLY A 367 3.40 -4.62 -18.32
N ALA A 368 4.54 -4.66 -19.00
CA ALA A 368 4.98 -3.60 -19.90
C ALA A 368 4.06 -3.44 -21.12
N ALA A 369 3.60 -4.54 -21.71
CA ALA A 369 2.67 -4.48 -22.83
C ALA A 369 1.29 -3.96 -22.41
N ARG A 370 0.77 -4.42 -21.25
CA ARG A 370 -0.50 -3.95 -20.68
C ARG A 370 -0.45 -2.49 -20.28
N TYR A 371 0.64 -2.06 -19.63
CA TYR A 371 0.87 -0.65 -19.30
C TYR A 371 0.87 0.22 -20.56
N ALA A 372 1.65 -0.14 -21.57
CA ALA A 372 1.76 0.64 -22.80
C ALA A 372 0.42 0.77 -23.53
N LEU A 373 -0.37 -0.32 -23.61
CA LEU A 373 -1.71 -0.32 -24.20
C LEU A 373 -2.69 0.58 -23.43
N ALA A 374 -2.68 0.49 -22.10
CA ALA A 374 -3.57 1.28 -21.24
C ALA A 374 -3.17 2.76 -21.21
N ARG A 375 -1.86 3.05 -21.24
CA ARG A 375 -1.30 4.39 -21.20
C ARG A 375 -1.58 5.18 -22.48
N GLY A 376 -1.54 4.51 -23.63
CA GLY A 376 -1.79 5.13 -24.94
C GLY A 376 -0.74 6.17 -25.36
N ASP A 377 0.40 6.25 -24.66
CA ASP A 377 1.52 7.15 -25.02
C ASP A 377 2.47 6.40 -25.96
N ARG A 378 2.57 6.91 -27.20
CA ARG A 378 3.38 6.27 -28.24
C ARG A 378 4.87 6.27 -27.90
N ALA A 379 5.37 7.35 -27.32
CA ALA A 379 6.80 7.46 -27.02
C ALA A 379 7.20 6.50 -25.90
N GLU A 380 6.40 6.41 -24.85
CA GLU A 380 6.59 5.43 -23.79
C GLU A 380 6.49 3.99 -24.32
N ALA A 381 5.53 3.70 -25.20
CA ALA A 381 5.36 2.40 -25.82
C ALA A 381 6.55 2.01 -26.71
N GLU A 382 7.08 2.92 -27.52
CA GLU A 382 8.30 2.70 -28.33
C GLU A 382 9.53 2.45 -27.43
N GLN A 383 9.64 3.16 -26.32
CA GLN A 383 10.72 2.97 -25.33
C GLN A 383 10.66 1.57 -24.71
N LEU A 384 9.46 1.06 -24.42
CA LEU A 384 9.27 -0.24 -23.76
C LEU A 384 9.32 -1.43 -24.74
N TRP A 385 9.14 -1.17 -26.03
CA TRP A 385 9.07 -2.24 -27.04
C TRP A 385 10.27 -3.19 -27.04
N PRO A 386 11.54 -2.73 -26.99
CA PRO A 386 12.69 -3.62 -26.94
C PRO A 386 12.70 -4.57 -25.74
N LEU A 387 12.25 -4.08 -24.56
CA LEU A 387 12.13 -4.92 -23.37
C LEU A 387 11.07 -6.00 -23.55
N ILE A 388 9.92 -5.63 -24.11
CA ILE A 388 8.83 -6.59 -24.40
C ILE A 388 9.33 -7.66 -25.38
N GLU A 389 10.00 -7.29 -26.48
CA GLU A 389 10.55 -8.24 -27.45
C GLU A 389 11.57 -9.19 -26.81
N TRP A 390 12.48 -8.64 -26.01
CA TRP A 390 13.51 -9.43 -25.35
C TRP A 390 12.89 -10.46 -24.38
N CYS A 391 11.94 -10.04 -23.58
CA CYS A 391 11.26 -10.91 -22.62
C CYS A 391 10.43 -11.99 -23.32
N LEU A 392 9.75 -11.66 -24.42
CA LEU A 392 9.02 -12.66 -25.23
C LEU A 392 9.94 -13.68 -25.87
N GLU A 393 11.11 -13.26 -26.33
CA GLU A 393 12.11 -14.17 -26.88
C GLU A 393 12.75 -15.05 -25.80
N TYR A 394 13.02 -14.47 -24.61
CA TYR A 394 13.48 -15.22 -23.45
C TYR A 394 12.51 -16.36 -23.11
N CYS A 395 11.23 -16.08 -22.94
CA CYS A 395 10.22 -17.07 -22.64
C CYS A 395 10.11 -18.15 -23.77
N ARG A 396 10.26 -17.74 -25.04
CA ARG A 396 10.30 -18.69 -26.17
C ARG A 396 11.42 -19.70 -26.04
N ARG A 397 12.60 -19.27 -25.59
CA ARG A 397 13.78 -20.12 -25.38
C ARG A 397 13.64 -21.05 -24.18
N LYS A 398 12.74 -20.70 -23.24
CA LYS A 398 12.44 -21.49 -22.05
C LYS A 398 11.28 -22.48 -22.24
N LEU A 399 10.74 -22.62 -23.43
CA LEU A 399 9.69 -23.61 -23.68
C LEU A 399 10.21 -25.03 -23.46
N THR A 400 9.48 -25.80 -22.66
CA THR A 400 9.69 -27.25 -22.47
C THR A 400 9.30 -28.04 -23.71
N ALA A 401 9.55 -29.36 -23.70
CA ALA A 401 9.09 -30.25 -24.74
C ALA A 401 7.55 -30.23 -24.87
N ASP A 402 6.81 -29.97 -23.79
CA ASP A 402 5.35 -29.89 -23.80
C ASP A 402 4.84 -28.51 -24.26
N GLY A 403 5.74 -27.58 -24.53
CA GLY A 403 5.44 -26.25 -25.06
C GLY A 403 4.95 -25.23 -24.03
N VAL A 404 5.16 -25.47 -22.73
CA VAL A 404 4.93 -24.53 -21.63
C VAL A 404 6.23 -23.91 -21.16
N VAL A 405 6.19 -22.78 -20.45
CA VAL A 405 7.40 -22.02 -20.05
C VAL A 405 8.00 -22.60 -18.79
N ALA A 406 9.27 -22.99 -18.84
CA ALA A 406 10.05 -23.41 -17.67
C ALA A 406 10.51 -22.23 -16.84
N SER A 407 10.52 -22.41 -15.53
CA SER A 407 11.09 -21.49 -14.53
C SER A 407 11.62 -22.28 -13.33
N ASP A 408 12.52 -21.68 -12.54
CA ASP A 408 13.08 -22.35 -11.35
C ASP A 408 12.11 -22.33 -10.16
N SER A 409 11.25 -21.33 -10.13
CA SER A 409 10.18 -21.15 -9.14
C SER A 409 9.11 -20.21 -9.69
N ASP A 410 8.30 -19.64 -8.83
CA ASP A 410 7.28 -18.64 -9.14
C ASP A 410 7.42 -17.39 -8.25
N GLU A 411 6.42 -16.50 -8.30
CA GLU A 411 6.34 -15.31 -7.45
C GLU A 411 6.36 -15.62 -5.95
N LEU A 412 5.99 -16.84 -5.55
CA LEU A 412 6.00 -17.29 -4.15
C LEU A 412 7.40 -17.71 -3.66
N GLU A 413 8.43 -17.60 -4.52
CA GLU A 413 9.85 -17.72 -4.16
C GLU A 413 10.21 -19.06 -3.55
N GLY A 414 9.60 -20.15 -4.05
CA GLY A 414 9.85 -21.51 -3.56
C GLY A 414 9.21 -21.82 -2.19
N ARG A 415 8.31 -20.96 -1.69
CA ARG A 415 7.53 -21.27 -0.47
C ARG A 415 6.57 -22.43 -0.68
N PHE A 416 6.17 -22.67 -1.92
CA PHE A 416 5.36 -23.81 -2.34
C PHE A 416 6.02 -24.46 -3.57
N PRO A 417 5.74 -25.75 -3.85
CA PRO A 417 6.20 -26.40 -5.09
C PRO A 417 5.66 -25.68 -6.30
N ALA A 418 6.51 -25.42 -7.29
CA ALA A 418 6.17 -24.77 -8.55
C ALA A 418 6.46 -25.62 -9.79
N GLY A 419 7.06 -26.83 -9.64
CA GLY A 419 7.45 -27.72 -10.73
C GLY A 419 8.57 -27.13 -11.60
N GLU A 420 8.86 -27.79 -12.73
CA GLU A 420 9.78 -27.27 -13.75
C GLU A 420 9.12 -26.20 -14.63
N ALA A 421 7.80 -26.19 -14.68
CA ALA A 421 6.96 -25.20 -15.33
C ALA A 421 5.70 -25.01 -14.50
N ASN A 422 5.15 -23.80 -14.47
CA ASN A 422 3.94 -23.51 -13.73
C ASN A 422 2.93 -22.73 -14.58
N LEU A 423 1.67 -22.83 -14.17
CA LEU A 423 0.53 -22.24 -14.85
C LEU A 423 0.64 -20.71 -14.89
N CYS A 424 1.14 -20.07 -13.82
CA CYS A 424 1.29 -18.63 -13.72
C CYS A 424 2.21 -18.09 -14.82
N THR A 425 3.46 -18.56 -14.89
CA THR A 425 4.44 -18.12 -15.88
C THR A 425 3.96 -18.32 -17.31
N SER A 426 3.35 -19.48 -17.60
CA SER A 426 2.83 -19.79 -18.94
C SER A 426 1.63 -18.92 -19.32
N SER A 427 0.74 -18.62 -18.37
CA SER A 427 -0.42 -17.75 -18.58
C SER A 427 -0.02 -16.30 -18.82
N LEU A 428 0.95 -15.79 -18.08
CA LEU A 428 1.50 -14.44 -18.27
C LEU A 428 2.17 -14.30 -19.64
N TYR A 429 2.95 -15.31 -20.05
CA TYR A 429 3.53 -15.32 -21.40
C TYR A 429 2.48 -15.36 -22.49
N TYR A 430 1.39 -16.12 -22.30
CA TYR A 430 0.26 -16.16 -23.24
C TYR A 430 -0.36 -14.77 -23.45
N ASP A 431 -0.71 -14.08 -22.36
CA ASP A 431 -1.28 -12.73 -22.44
C ASP A 431 -0.28 -11.71 -23.00
N ALA A 432 1.00 -11.81 -22.61
CA ALA A 432 2.07 -10.97 -23.15
C ALA A 432 2.19 -11.04 -24.66
N LEU A 433 2.08 -12.26 -25.25
CA LEU A 433 2.07 -12.46 -26.71
C LEU A 433 0.87 -11.77 -27.38
N LEU A 434 -0.33 -11.90 -26.80
CA LEU A 434 -1.53 -11.24 -27.31
C LEU A 434 -1.42 -9.72 -27.21
N SER A 435 -1.02 -9.22 -26.05
CA SER A 435 -0.85 -7.79 -25.79
C SER A 435 0.24 -7.19 -26.70
N ALA A 436 1.38 -7.85 -26.87
CA ALA A 436 2.43 -7.42 -27.78
C ALA A 436 1.99 -7.44 -29.24
N SER A 437 1.16 -8.41 -29.65
CA SER A 437 0.59 -8.42 -31.02
C SER A 437 -0.32 -7.21 -31.26
N MET A 438 -1.09 -6.79 -30.25
CA MET A 438 -1.93 -5.57 -30.33
C MET A 438 -1.07 -4.30 -30.35
N LEU A 439 -0.16 -4.19 -29.38
CA LEU A 439 0.74 -3.04 -29.27
C LEU A 439 1.63 -2.88 -30.52
N GLY A 440 2.17 -3.97 -31.05
CA GLY A 440 2.99 -3.96 -32.26
C GLY A 440 2.26 -3.39 -33.48
N ARG A 441 0.95 -3.66 -33.62
CA ARG A 441 0.12 -3.04 -34.67
C ARG A 441 -0.02 -1.55 -34.50
N GLU A 442 -0.27 -1.08 -33.28
CA GLU A 442 -0.37 0.36 -32.95
C GLU A 442 0.97 1.08 -33.21
N LEU A 443 2.08 0.39 -32.97
CA LEU A 443 3.44 0.89 -33.21
C LEU A 443 3.92 0.69 -34.65
N HIS A 444 3.07 0.16 -35.55
CA HIS A 444 3.41 -0.15 -36.94
C HIS A 444 4.62 -1.08 -37.10
N LYS A 445 4.80 -2.05 -36.18
CA LYS A 445 5.79 -3.10 -36.31
C LYS A 445 5.40 -4.06 -37.45
N PRO A 446 6.33 -4.88 -37.99
CA PRO A 446 6.04 -5.77 -39.11
C PRO A 446 4.81 -6.64 -38.86
N ALA A 447 3.88 -6.68 -39.85
CA ALA A 447 2.64 -7.44 -39.70
C ALA A 447 2.92 -8.95 -39.50
N SER A 448 4.01 -9.48 -40.07
CA SER A 448 4.47 -10.86 -39.89
C SER A 448 4.84 -11.15 -38.43
N GLN A 449 5.48 -10.19 -37.72
CA GLN A 449 5.84 -10.32 -36.33
C GLN A 449 4.58 -10.33 -35.43
N CYS A 450 3.65 -9.41 -35.67
CA CYS A 450 2.39 -9.37 -34.92
C CYS A 450 1.55 -10.65 -35.14
N ALA A 451 1.56 -11.18 -36.35
CA ALA A 451 0.90 -12.46 -36.69
C ALA A 451 1.60 -13.66 -36.03
N ASP A 452 2.95 -13.62 -35.93
CA ASP A 452 3.73 -14.65 -35.25
C ASP A 452 3.40 -14.71 -33.74
N TYR A 453 3.34 -13.58 -33.07
CA TYR A 453 2.93 -13.53 -31.65
C TYR A 453 1.55 -14.15 -31.42
N ARG A 454 0.56 -13.86 -32.26
CA ARG A 454 -0.76 -14.50 -32.17
C ARG A 454 -0.72 -16.00 -32.40
N ARG A 455 0.04 -16.45 -33.37
CA ARG A 455 0.17 -17.90 -33.69
C ARG A 455 0.80 -18.60 -32.47
N ARG A 456 1.88 -18.05 -31.94
CA ARG A 456 2.54 -18.57 -30.73
C ARG A 456 1.60 -18.60 -29.53
N ALA A 457 0.80 -17.57 -29.32
CA ALA A 457 -0.21 -17.54 -28.27
C ALA A 457 -1.24 -18.66 -28.45
N ALA A 458 -1.75 -18.87 -29.68
CA ALA A 458 -2.72 -19.93 -29.93
C ALA A 458 -2.13 -21.33 -29.63
N THR A 459 -0.90 -21.59 -30.09
CA THR A 459 -0.19 -22.85 -29.78
C THR A 459 0.05 -23.01 -28.25
N LEU A 460 0.49 -21.95 -27.57
CA LEU A 460 0.74 -21.99 -26.14
C LEU A 460 -0.53 -22.28 -25.35
N ARG A 461 -1.67 -21.70 -25.74
CA ARG A 461 -2.97 -22.00 -25.12
C ARG A 461 -3.28 -23.50 -25.16
N GLU A 462 -3.11 -24.13 -26.32
CA GLU A 462 -3.33 -25.59 -26.46
C GLU A 462 -2.36 -26.41 -25.59
N CYS A 463 -1.12 -25.92 -25.44
CA CYS A 463 -0.12 -26.54 -24.56
C CYS A 463 -0.50 -26.38 -23.08
N ILE A 464 -0.95 -25.21 -22.67
CA ILE A 464 -1.44 -24.95 -21.30
C ILE A 464 -2.62 -25.87 -20.96
N GLU A 465 -3.62 -25.96 -21.83
CA GLU A 465 -4.78 -26.83 -21.64
C GLU A 465 -4.37 -28.30 -21.49
N ARG A 466 -3.41 -28.74 -22.28
CA ARG A 466 -2.94 -30.14 -22.29
C ARG A 466 -2.06 -30.45 -21.05
N HIS A 467 -1.20 -29.52 -20.65
CA HIS A 467 -0.20 -29.75 -19.59
C HIS A 467 -0.78 -29.55 -18.20
N PHE A 468 -1.56 -28.46 -18.00
CA PHE A 468 -2.10 -28.07 -16.70
C PHE A 468 -3.57 -28.43 -16.53
N GLY A 469 -4.30 -28.77 -17.58
CA GLY A 469 -5.71 -29.15 -17.50
C GLY A 469 -5.92 -30.34 -16.57
N ALA A 470 -6.86 -30.21 -15.63
CA ALA A 470 -7.11 -31.21 -14.61
C ALA A 470 -8.59 -31.30 -14.26
N ARG A 471 -8.96 -32.41 -13.62
CA ARG A 471 -10.27 -32.57 -13.01
C ARG A 471 -10.12 -32.82 -11.51
N VAL A 472 -10.55 -31.84 -10.71
CA VAL A 472 -10.45 -31.88 -9.25
C VAL A 472 -11.84 -31.79 -8.65
N GLU A 473 -12.19 -32.73 -7.76
CA GLU A 473 -13.50 -32.80 -7.08
C GLU A 473 -14.70 -32.75 -8.05
N GLY A 474 -14.53 -33.26 -9.28
CA GLY A 474 -15.58 -33.27 -10.30
C GLY A 474 -15.68 -32.00 -11.16
N PHE A 475 -14.86 -31.00 -10.93
CA PHE A 475 -14.78 -29.79 -11.72
C PHE A 475 -13.58 -29.82 -12.68
N ASP A 476 -13.82 -29.39 -13.93
CA ASP A 476 -12.73 -29.15 -14.87
C ASP A 476 -12.00 -27.87 -14.47
N THR A 477 -10.71 -27.96 -14.24
CA THR A 477 -9.84 -26.89 -13.72
C THR A 477 -8.40 -27.12 -14.18
N TYR A 478 -7.44 -26.50 -13.49
CA TYR A 478 -6.02 -26.62 -13.75
C TYR A 478 -5.25 -27.09 -12.54
N CYS A 479 -4.20 -27.90 -12.76
CA CYS A 479 -3.10 -28.05 -11.80
C CYS A 479 -2.19 -26.83 -11.91
N TYR A 480 -1.47 -26.52 -10.85
CA TYR A 480 -0.55 -25.40 -10.85
C TYR A 480 0.77 -25.72 -11.54
N TYR A 481 1.26 -26.96 -11.44
CA TYR A 481 2.47 -27.53 -12.04
C TYR A 481 2.29 -29.00 -12.38
#